data_c9349f2fe9cb1cac3fa9cf56a8a6cc9a
#
_entry.id   c9349f2fe9cb1cac3fa9cf56a8a6cc9a
#
_cell.length_a   1.000
_cell.length_b   1.000
_cell.length_c   1.000
_cell.angle_alpha   90.00
_cell.angle_beta   90.00
_cell.angle_gamma   90.00
#
_symmetry.space_group_name_H-M   'P 1'
#
loop_
_entity.id
_entity.type
_entity.pdbx_description
1 polymer ?
#
loop_
_entity_poly.entity_id
_entity_poly.type
_entity_poly.pdbx_seq_one_letter_code
_entity_poly.pdbx_strand_id
1 'polypeptide(L)'
;MQTRITQPGPVLDERGRPHPGWSDRSVLTYRRGDIKAPFHRIKEWDYYQISDENMCLELTFGHASYAGQVGAMLFNFRTGERYRAPDKLLALPFGRLHLPESAQADSDLVYDKGGLYMRFRVEGGRRQLTCRGDGFEAEIHLTPTTDKSLVINVPFDESPTAFYYNQKINCLRAEGAVRYPGGRHIFGPNAWGILDWGRGCWPFHNEWYWSNGAGEIEGQALGFNLGMGFGNTSAATENILFYGGESHKLGAVRFELDQGNYLKPWRLTDDDGRLELILHPSFDRTTRTKLLWVDNGCHQVFGEFTGHVVLDDGRRLDVSRLYSFAEHAVNNW
;
A
#
# COMPACT_ATOMS: atom_id res chain seq x y z
N MET A 1 9.34 17.90 14.73
CA MET A 1 10.40 16.88 14.35
C MET A 1 9.77 15.52 14.50
N GLN A 2 9.87 14.65 13.51
CA GLN A 2 9.30 13.31 13.56
C GLN A 2 10.07 12.41 14.54
N THR A 3 9.36 11.50 15.22
CA THR A 3 9.93 10.58 16.20
C THR A 3 10.40 9.30 15.52
N ARG A 4 11.72 9.05 15.49
CA ARG A 4 12.25 7.80 14.97
C ARG A 4 12.24 6.73 16.07
N ILE A 5 11.62 5.58 15.79
CA ILE A 5 11.59 4.42 16.68
C ILE A 5 12.83 3.56 16.38
N THR A 6 13.68 3.40 17.38
CA THR A 6 14.95 2.64 17.25
C THR A 6 15.02 1.44 18.20
N GLN A 7 14.17 1.38 19.21
CA GLN A 7 14.17 0.32 20.21
C GLN A 7 13.06 -0.69 19.93
N PRO A 8 13.36 -2.00 19.99
CA PRO A 8 12.33 -3.03 19.92
C PRO A 8 11.29 -2.89 21.03
N GLY A 9 10.06 -3.20 20.72
CA GLY A 9 8.97 -3.15 21.68
C GLY A 9 7.62 -3.54 21.05
N PRO A 10 6.53 -3.52 21.82
CA PRO A 10 5.20 -3.73 21.29
C PRO A 10 4.71 -2.48 20.52
N VAL A 11 3.81 -2.69 19.56
CA VAL A 11 3.11 -1.58 18.85
C VAL A 11 2.24 -0.77 19.82
N LEU A 12 1.63 -1.43 20.81
CA LEU A 12 0.71 -0.86 21.78
C LEU A 12 1.24 -1.05 23.22
N ASP A 13 0.96 -0.07 24.07
CA ASP A 13 1.19 -0.22 25.52
C ASP A 13 0.13 -1.15 26.16
N GLU A 14 0.28 -1.43 27.46
CA GLU A 14 -0.64 -2.28 28.23
C GLU A 14 -2.09 -1.76 28.24
N ARG A 15 -2.30 -0.46 27.98
CA ARG A 15 -3.61 0.18 27.87
C ARG A 15 -4.15 0.18 26.44
N GLY A 16 -3.41 -0.38 25.47
CA GLY A 16 -3.77 -0.43 24.06
C GLY A 16 -3.51 0.87 23.30
N ARG A 17 -2.69 1.77 23.84
CA ARG A 17 -2.32 3.03 23.17
C ARG A 17 -1.08 2.82 22.30
N PRO A 18 -1.04 3.39 21.09
CA PRO A 18 0.11 3.27 20.21
C PRO A 18 1.33 4.02 20.74
N HIS A 19 2.52 3.53 20.38
CA HIS A 19 3.78 4.26 20.51
C HIS A 19 4.04 5.02 19.21
N PRO A 20 3.72 6.34 19.12
CA PRO A 20 3.78 7.07 17.86
C PRO A 20 5.20 7.24 17.33
N GLY A 21 5.37 7.07 16.03
CA GLY A 21 6.66 7.28 15.40
C GLY A 21 6.82 6.48 14.11
N TRP A 22 8.04 6.52 13.55
CA TRP A 22 8.40 5.83 12.33
C TRP A 22 9.75 5.12 12.45
N SER A 23 9.99 4.15 11.58
CA SER A 23 11.31 3.52 11.38
C SER A 23 11.48 3.10 9.92
N ASP A 24 12.74 2.88 9.52
CA ASP A 24 13.10 2.39 8.18
C ASP A 24 13.13 0.86 8.09
N ARG A 25 12.72 0.18 9.15
CA ARG A 25 12.62 -1.29 9.24
C ARG A 25 11.63 -1.67 10.34
N SER A 26 11.19 -2.93 10.35
CA SER A 26 10.33 -3.44 11.42
C SER A 26 11.10 -3.52 12.73
N VAL A 27 10.72 -2.66 13.69
CA VAL A 27 11.31 -2.61 15.05
C VAL A 27 10.26 -3.01 16.09
N LEU A 28 9.00 -2.65 15.85
CA LEU A 28 7.90 -2.95 16.75
C LEU A 28 7.26 -4.30 16.42
N THR A 29 6.78 -4.97 17.45
CA THR A 29 6.04 -6.24 17.35
C THR A 29 4.54 -5.96 17.41
N TYR A 30 3.83 -6.27 16.33
CA TYR A 30 2.38 -6.27 16.30
C TYR A 30 1.83 -7.60 16.78
N ARG A 31 0.79 -7.54 17.60
CA ARG A 31 -0.04 -8.68 17.96
C ARG A 31 -1.50 -8.26 17.94
N ARG A 32 -2.31 -8.95 17.15
CA ARG A 32 -3.75 -8.66 17.06
C ARG A 32 -4.44 -8.72 18.44
N GLY A 33 -4.00 -9.63 19.32
CA GLY A 33 -4.54 -9.80 20.66
C GLY A 33 -4.30 -8.64 21.61
N ASP A 34 -3.36 -7.75 21.32
CA ASP A 34 -3.05 -6.58 22.17
C ASP A 34 -4.01 -5.41 21.94
N ILE A 35 -4.82 -5.45 20.87
CA ILE A 35 -5.76 -4.38 20.52
C ILE A 35 -6.89 -4.30 21.54
N LYS A 36 -7.03 -3.16 22.22
CA LYS A 36 -8.07 -2.88 23.21
C LYS A 36 -9.27 -2.15 22.61
N ALA A 37 -9.70 -2.59 21.45
CA ALA A 37 -10.87 -2.06 20.75
C ALA A 37 -11.89 -3.20 20.51
N PRO A 38 -13.18 -2.85 20.27
CA PRO A 38 -14.16 -3.87 19.87
C PRO A 38 -13.66 -4.63 18.64
N PHE A 39 -13.75 -5.96 18.68
CA PHE A 39 -13.20 -6.82 17.63
C PHE A 39 -13.69 -6.47 16.21
N HIS A 40 -14.91 -5.95 16.09
CA HIS A 40 -15.49 -5.53 14.81
C HIS A 40 -14.89 -4.25 14.25
N ARG A 41 -14.05 -3.55 15.03
CA ARG A 41 -13.36 -2.33 14.58
C ARG A 41 -11.94 -2.61 14.05
N ILE A 42 -11.42 -3.81 14.27
CA ILE A 42 -10.07 -4.18 13.83
C ILE A 42 -10.05 -4.35 12.32
N LYS A 43 -9.10 -3.71 11.69
CA LYS A 43 -8.88 -3.75 10.25
C LYS A 43 -7.45 -4.17 9.95
N GLU A 44 -7.30 -5.02 8.96
CA GLU A 44 -6.02 -5.56 8.53
C GLU A 44 -6.06 -5.78 7.03
N TRP A 45 -4.96 -5.54 6.33
CA TRP A 45 -4.80 -5.90 4.93
C TRP A 45 -3.36 -6.18 4.57
N ASP A 46 -3.20 -7.02 3.57
CA ASP A 46 -2.00 -7.22 2.78
C ASP A 46 -2.39 -6.92 1.33
N TYR A 47 -1.94 -5.78 0.83
CA TYR A 47 -2.19 -5.33 -0.53
C TYR A 47 -0.88 -5.29 -1.30
N TYR A 48 -0.80 -6.07 -2.35
CA TYR A 48 0.30 -6.05 -3.29
C TYR A 48 -0.15 -5.42 -4.60
N GLN A 49 0.69 -4.54 -5.13
CA GLN A 49 0.59 -4.07 -6.51
C GLN A 49 1.87 -4.44 -7.25
N ILE A 50 1.70 -5.01 -8.43
CA ILE A 50 2.77 -5.35 -9.36
C ILE A 50 2.49 -4.65 -10.67
N SER A 51 3.43 -3.85 -11.15
CA SER A 51 3.24 -3.10 -12.38
C SER A 51 4.51 -3.00 -13.21
N ASP A 52 4.32 -2.90 -14.50
CA ASP A 52 5.27 -2.40 -15.48
C ASP A 52 4.64 -1.22 -16.24
N GLU A 53 5.20 -0.81 -17.34
CA GLU A 53 4.64 0.30 -18.14
C GLU A 53 3.32 -0.04 -18.85
N ASN A 54 2.88 -1.30 -18.87
CA ASN A 54 1.71 -1.76 -19.61
C ASN A 54 0.60 -2.30 -18.72
N MET A 55 0.94 -3.10 -17.71
CA MET A 55 -0.03 -3.83 -16.91
C MET A 55 0.15 -3.57 -15.42
N CYS A 56 -0.96 -3.55 -14.72
CA CYS A 56 -1.02 -3.52 -13.27
C CYS A 56 -1.84 -4.70 -12.75
N LEU A 57 -1.23 -5.48 -11.86
CA LEU A 57 -1.86 -6.55 -11.11
C LEU A 57 -1.91 -6.16 -9.64
N GLU A 58 -3.10 -6.17 -9.07
CA GLU A 58 -3.31 -6.01 -7.63
C GLU A 58 -3.79 -7.32 -7.03
N LEU A 59 -3.27 -7.66 -5.86
CA LEU A 59 -3.64 -8.84 -5.09
C LEU A 59 -3.90 -8.41 -3.64
N THR A 60 -5.07 -8.75 -3.10
CA THR A 60 -5.51 -8.26 -1.80
C THR A 60 -6.04 -9.36 -0.91
N PHE A 61 -5.54 -9.41 0.33
CA PHE A 61 -6.24 -9.96 1.48
C PHE A 61 -6.66 -8.78 2.37
N GLY A 62 -7.94 -8.47 2.42
CA GLY A 62 -8.52 -7.41 3.23
C GLY A 62 -9.45 -7.96 4.30
N HIS A 63 -9.34 -7.45 5.52
CA HIS A 63 -10.14 -7.86 6.66
C HIS A 63 -10.56 -6.64 7.48
N ALA A 64 -11.81 -6.24 7.34
CA ALA A 64 -12.44 -5.20 8.15
C ALA A 64 -13.33 -5.78 9.27
N SER A 65 -13.04 -6.98 9.74
CA SER A 65 -13.78 -7.76 10.74
C SER A 65 -15.20 -8.15 10.32
N TYR A 66 -16.09 -7.23 10.04
CA TYR A 66 -17.47 -7.50 9.57
C TYR A 66 -17.54 -7.75 8.05
N ALA A 67 -16.51 -7.36 7.33
CA ALA A 67 -16.36 -7.62 5.90
C ALA A 67 -14.91 -7.99 5.59
N GLY A 68 -14.68 -8.69 4.51
CA GLY A 68 -13.35 -8.99 4.00
C GLY A 68 -13.37 -9.09 2.50
N GLN A 69 -12.20 -9.03 1.92
CA GLN A 69 -11.98 -9.20 0.49
C GLN A 69 -10.75 -10.09 0.27
N VAL A 70 -10.89 -11.04 -0.62
CA VAL A 70 -9.77 -11.81 -1.14
C VAL A 70 -9.91 -11.84 -2.66
N GLY A 71 -8.94 -11.27 -3.37
CA GLY A 71 -9.11 -11.17 -4.81
C GLY A 71 -7.95 -10.50 -5.52
N ALA A 72 -8.03 -10.57 -6.84
CA ALA A 72 -7.13 -9.95 -7.77
C ALA A 72 -7.83 -8.90 -8.62
N MET A 73 -7.08 -7.93 -9.09
CA MET A 73 -7.49 -7.01 -10.15
C MET A 73 -6.36 -6.91 -11.16
N LEU A 74 -6.73 -6.96 -12.44
CA LEU A 74 -5.78 -6.83 -13.54
C LEU A 74 -6.32 -5.79 -14.53
N PHE A 75 -5.48 -4.85 -14.92
CA PHE A 75 -5.85 -3.82 -15.90
C PHE A 75 -4.64 -3.35 -16.70
N ASN A 76 -4.92 -2.79 -17.86
CA ASN A 76 -3.93 -2.09 -18.65
C ASN A 76 -3.66 -0.73 -17.99
N PHE A 77 -2.41 -0.48 -17.66
CA PHE A 77 -2.00 0.70 -16.90
C PHE A 77 -2.23 2.01 -17.64
N ARG A 78 -2.20 2.00 -18.98
CA ARG A 78 -2.33 3.20 -19.80
C ARG A 78 -3.78 3.51 -20.20
N THR A 79 -4.57 2.45 -20.49
CA THR A 79 -5.94 2.62 -21.00
C THR A 79 -7.01 2.46 -19.93
N GLY A 80 -6.66 1.85 -18.80
CA GLY A 80 -7.62 1.49 -17.75
C GLY A 80 -8.52 0.31 -18.11
N GLU A 81 -8.29 -0.36 -19.24
CA GLU A 81 -9.03 -1.56 -19.61
C GLU A 81 -8.83 -2.63 -18.53
N ARG A 82 -9.95 -3.08 -17.94
CA ARG A 82 -9.96 -4.09 -16.88
C ARG A 82 -10.19 -5.47 -17.45
N TYR A 83 -9.47 -6.44 -16.93
CA TYR A 83 -9.60 -7.84 -17.28
C TYR A 83 -10.25 -8.61 -16.15
N ARG A 84 -11.02 -9.65 -16.52
CA ARG A 84 -11.70 -10.48 -15.54
C ARG A 84 -10.67 -11.19 -14.66
N ALA A 85 -10.78 -10.99 -13.36
CA ALA A 85 -9.98 -11.61 -12.32
C ALA A 85 -10.88 -12.09 -11.17
N PRO A 86 -10.48 -13.10 -10.41
CA PRO A 86 -11.29 -13.58 -9.29
C PRO A 86 -11.26 -12.60 -8.12
N ASP A 87 -12.45 -12.34 -7.55
CA ASP A 87 -12.63 -11.49 -6.38
C ASP A 87 -13.77 -12.04 -5.51
N LYS A 88 -13.56 -12.11 -4.20
CA LYS A 88 -14.52 -12.60 -3.21
C LYS A 88 -14.69 -11.60 -2.08
N LEU A 89 -15.92 -11.15 -1.93
CA LEU A 89 -16.34 -10.44 -0.73
C LEU A 89 -16.76 -11.45 0.34
N LEU A 90 -16.28 -11.29 1.55
CA LEU A 90 -16.52 -12.17 2.68
C LEU A 90 -17.40 -11.45 3.69
N ALA A 91 -18.52 -12.05 4.05
CA ALA A 91 -19.37 -11.55 5.12
C ALA A 91 -18.88 -12.08 6.46
N LEU A 92 -18.74 -11.19 7.44
CA LEU A 92 -18.46 -11.50 8.84
C LEU A 92 -17.26 -12.47 9.06
N PRO A 93 -16.08 -12.21 8.45
CA PRO A 93 -14.92 -13.08 8.61
C PRO A 93 -14.38 -13.13 10.05
N PHE A 94 -14.53 -12.03 10.84
CA PHE A 94 -14.19 -11.94 12.27
C PHE A 94 -12.81 -12.53 12.65
N GLY A 95 -11.76 -12.21 11.88
CA GLY A 95 -10.39 -12.68 12.12
C GLY A 95 -10.07 -14.05 11.52
N ARG A 96 -11.01 -14.73 10.87
CA ARG A 96 -10.80 -16.07 10.28
C ARG A 96 -9.85 -16.13 9.09
N LEU A 97 -9.44 -14.98 8.55
CA LEU A 97 -8.41 -14.93 7.50
C LEU A 97 -7.00 -15.14 8.04
N HIS A 98 -6.79 -14.92 9.37
CA HIS A 98 -5.51 -15.12 10.05
C HIS A 98 -4.33 -14.43 9.31
N LEU A 99 -4.48 -13.13 9.01
CA LEU A 99 -3.42 -12.38 8.37
C LEU A 99 -2.15 -12.39 9.24
N PRO A 100 -0.94 -12.48 8.64
CA PRO A 100 0.32 -12.52 9.37
C PRO A 100 0.53 -11.29 10.26
N GLU A 101 1.09 -11.49 11.45
CA GLU A 101 1.43 -10.40 12.38
C GLU A 101 2.72 -9.64 12.02
N SER A 102 3.37 -10.05 10.93
CA SER A 102 4.58 -9.41 10.39
C SER A 102 4.53 -9.39 8.86
N ALA A 103 4.98 -8.31 8.25
CA ALA A 103 5.15 -8.21 6.80
C ALA A 103 6.44 -8.86 6.30
N GLN A 104 7.39 -9.20 7.19
CA GLN A 104 8.73 -9.67 6.84
C GLN A 104 9.05 -11.08 7.32
N ALA A 105 8.42 -11.55 8.41
CA ALA A 105 8.63 -12.90 8.90
C ALA A 105 8.09 -13.93 7.90
N ASP A 106 8.74 -15.08 7.87
CA ASP A 106 8.30 -16.21 7.08
C ASP A 106 6.84 -16.54 7.39
N SER A 107 6.03 -16.66 6.37
CA SER A 107 4.58 -16.85 6.50
C SER A 107 3.99 -17.49 5.25
N ASP A 108 2.82 -18.08 5.42
CA ASP A 108 2.09 -18.76 4.35
C ASP A 108 0.58 -18.50 4.54
N LEU A 109 0.10 -17.42 3.92
CA LEU A 109 -1.30 -17.03 3.96
C LEU A 109 -2.03 -17.65 2.77
N VAL A 110 -3.02 -18.49 3.03
CA VAL A 110 -3.75 -19.24 2.00
C VAL A 110 -5.25 -19.03 2.12
N TYR A 111 -5.90 -18.78 1.01
CA TYR A 111 -7.33 -18.85 0.82
C TYR A 111 -7.65 -19.82 -0.32
N ASP A 112 -8.45 -20.87 -0.02
CA ASP A 112 -8.87 -21.87 -1.00
C ASP A 112 -10.35 -22.20 -0.78
N LYS A 113 -11.22 -21.36 -1.35
CA LYS A 113 -12.69 -21.54 -1.21
C LYS A 113 -13.43 -20.94 -2.41
N GLY A 114 -14.53 -21.59 -2.77
CA GLY A 114 -15.48 -21.05 -3.75
C GLY A 114 -14.89 -20.82 -5.14
N GLY A 115 -13.93 -21.66 -5.57
CA GLY A 115 -13.28 -21.54 -6.87
C GLY A 115 -12.18 -20.49 -6.97
N LEU A 116 -11.84 -19.84 -5.86
CA LEU A 116 -10.68 -18.96 -5.75
C LEU A 116 -9.63 -19.62 -4.87
N TYR A 117 -8.42 -19.77 -5.42
CA TYR A 117 -7.19 -20.07 -4.70
C TYR A 117 -6.31 -18.82 -4.70
N MET A 118 -5.90 -18.34 -3.52
CA MET A 118 -4.92 -17.26 -3.38
C MET A 118 -3.94 -17.61 -2.28
N ARG A 119 -2.64 -17.38 -2.52
CA ARG A 119 -1.58 -17.64 -1.56
C ARG A 119 -0.55 -16.51 -1.60
N PHE A 120 -0.20 -16.01 -0.40
CA PHE A 120 0.95 -15.15 -0.19
C PHE A 120 1.95 -15.87 0.71
N ARG A 121 3.08 -16.28 0.14
CA ARG A 121 4.17 -16.93 0.86
C ARG A 121 5.34 -15.97 0.99
N VAL A 122 5.85 -15.81 2.20
CA VAL A 122 7.08 -15.09 2.50
C VAL A 122 8.11 -16.07 3.04
N GLU A 123 9.32 -16.05 2.48
CA GLU A 123 10.42 -16.91 2.90
C GLU A 123 11.74 -16.16 2.68
N GLY A 124 12.49 -15.92 3.78
CA GLY A 124 13.74 -15.17 3.73
C GLY A 124 13.59 -13.78 3.09
N GLY A 125 12.46 -13.12 3.28
CA GLY A 125 12.13 -11.81 2.72
C GLY A 125 11.67 -11.82 1.25
N ARG A 126 11.80 -12.93 0.53
CA ARG A 126 11.23 -13.11 -0.81
C ARG A 126 9.75 -13.45 -0.71
N ARG A 127 8.99 -13.08 -1.73
CA ARG A 127 7.55 -13.32 -1.78
C ARG A 127 7.17 -14.09 -3.01
N GLN A 128 6.32 -15.09 -2.83
CA GLN A 128 5.64 -15.80 -3.90
C GLN A 128 4.14 -15.56 -3.75
N LEU A 129 3.56 -14.94 -4.77
CA LEU A 129 2.14 -14.60 -4.82
C LEU A 129 1.47 -15.46 -5.89
N THR A 130 0.43 -16.21 -5.51
CA THR A 130 -0.33 -17.04 -6.43
C THR A 130 -1.80 -16.70 -6.34
N CYS A 131 -2.46 -16.58 -7.50
CA CYS A 131 -3.91 -16.41 -7.57
C CYS A 131 -4.47 -17.21 -8.73
N ARG A 132 -5.51 -18.04 -8.49
CA ARG A 132 -6.16 -18.87 -9.51
C ARG A 132 -7.66 -18.87 -9.33
N GLY A 133 -8.39 -18.81 -10.44
CA GLY A 133 -9.85 -18.92 -10.46
C GLY A 133 -10.45 -18.33 -11.73
N ASP A 134 -11.60 -18.84 -12.17
CA ASP A 134 -12.36 -18.29 -13.32
C ASP A 134 -11.56 -18.10 -14.63
N GLY A 135 -10.60 -18.99 -14.91
CA GLY A 135 -9.71 -18.87 -16.07
C GLY A 135 -8.57 -17.87 -15.89
N PHE A 136 -8.42 -17.32 -14.70
CA PHE A 136 -7.33 -16.46 -14.30
C PHE A 136 -6.26 -17.27 -13.55
N GLU A 137 -4.98 -17.00 -13.82
CA GLU A 137 -3.86 -17.57 -13.09
C GLU A 137 -2.72 -16.57 -13.06
N ALA A 138 -2.30 -16.19 -11.87
CA ALA A 138 -1.13 -15.37 -11.64
C ALA A 138 -0.13 -16.12 -10.75
N GLU A 139 1.14 -16.05 -11.12
CA GLU A 139 2.26 -16.50 -10.31
C GLU A 139 3.37 -15.46 -10.40
N ILE A 140 3.64 -14.82 -9.28
CA ILE A 140 4.56 -13.68 -9.18
C ILE A 140 5.56 -13.94 -8.08
N HIS A 141 6.81 -13.67 -8.38
CA HIS A 141 7.92 -13.67 -7.44
C HIS A 141 8.41 -12.24 -7.21
N LEU A 142 8.52 -11.85 -5.95
CA LEU A 142 9.02 -10.53 -5.57
C LEU A 142 10.30 -10.68 -4.77
N THR A 143 11.34 -9.99 -5.21
CA THR A 143 12.66 -9.98 -4.57
C THR A 143 12.96 -8.57 -4.07
N PRO A 144 13.21 -8.37 -2.77
CA PRO A 144 13.61 -7.07 -2.23
C PRO A 144 14.93 -6.60 -2.85
N THR A 145 15.01 -5.31 -3.18
CA THR A 145 16.26 -4.65 -3.61
C THR A 145 16.95 -3.92 -2.44
N THR A 146 16.28 -3.84 -1.30
CA THR A 146 16.76 -3.20 -0.08
C THR A 146 16.16 -3.87 1.16
N ASP A 147 16.79 -3.73 2.31
CA ASP A 147 16.25 -4.10 3.62
C ASP A 147 15.39 -2.97 4.24
N LYS A 148 15.34 -1.81 3.56
CA LYS A 148 14.58 -0.65 4.02
C LYS A 148 13.10 -0.77 3.68
N SER A 149 12.29 -0.22 4.55
CA SER A 149 10.84 -0.06 4.38
C SER A 149 10.40 1.17 5.15
N LEU A 150 9.17 1.63 4.95
CA LEU A 150 8.58 2.59 5.87
C LEU A 150 7.71 1.83 6.86
N VAL A 151 7.99 1.99 8.14
CA VAL A 151 7.12 1.53 9.23
C VAL A 151 6.64 2.74 10.00
N ILE A 152 5.33 2.85 10.18
CA ILE A 152 4.72 3.94 10.97
C ILE A 152 3.76 3.38 12.00
N ASN A 153 3.65 4.07 13.11
CA ASN A 153 2.63 3.86 14.13
C ASN A 153 1.98 5.21 14.45
N VAL A 154 0.77 5.41 13.98
CA VAL A 154 0.06 6.71 13.99
C VAL A 154 -1.18 6.58 14.86
N PRO A 155 -1.36 7.46 15.87
CA PRO A 155 -2.59 7.54 16.66
C PRO A 155 -3.69 8.33 15.93
N PHE A 156 -4.92 8.22 16.43
CA PHE A 156 -6.03 9.10 16.07
C PHE A 156 -6.47 9.87 17.31
N ASP A 157 -6.79 11.16 17.13
CA ASP A 157 -7.16 12.05 18.25
C ASP A 157 -8.53 11.72 18.84
N GLU A 158 -9.40 11.05 18.08
CA GLU A 158 -10.77 10.70 18.48
C GLU A 158 -10.83 9.59 19.55
N SER A 159 -9.78 8.80 19.67
CA SER A 159 -9.72 7.72 20.68
C SER A 159 -8.28 7.37 21.03
N PRO A 160 -7.93 7.25 22.31
CA PRO A 160 -6.57 6.92 22.74
C PRO A 160 -6.11 5.52 22.34
N THR A 161 -7.02 4.62 21.93
CA THR A 161 -6.72 3.27 21.47
C THR A 161 -6.91 3.11 19.95
N ALA A 162 -7.28 4.18 19.26
CA ALA A 162 -7.33 4.19 17.80
C ALA A 162 -5.93 4.42 17.23
N PHE A 163 -5.56 3.57 16.30
CA PHE A 163 -4.22 3.59 15.71
C PHE A 163 -4.20 2.98 14.32
N TYR A 164 -3.14 3.34 13.58
CA TYR A 164 -2.76 2.76 12.32
C TYR A 164 -1.28 2.37 12.39
N TYR A 165 -1.03 1.08 12.38
CA TYR A 165 0.31 0.50 12.25
C TYR A 165 0.48 -0.05 10.86
N ASN A 166 1.47 0.45 10.14
CA ASN A 166 1.64 0.12 8.74
C ASN A 166 3.10 -0.12 8.39
N GLN A 167 3.33 -1.06 7.48
CA GLN A 167 4.62 -1.25 6.83
C GLN A 167 4.44 -1.17 5.31
N LYS A 168 5.10 -0.20 4.69
CA LYS A 168 5.21 -0.05 3.24
C LYS A 168 6.55 -0.63 2.79
N ILE A 169 6.53 -1.70 2.03
CA ILE A 169 7.72 -2.28 1.40
C ILE A 169 7.67 -1.93 -0.07
N ASN A 170 8.70 -1.26 -0.55
CA ASN A 170 8.77 -0.73 -1.89
C ASN A 170 9.98 -1.32 -2.65
N CYS A 171 10.12 -1.00 -3.93
CA CYS A 171 11.25 -1.43 -4.76
C CYS A 171 11.45 -2.95 -4.80
N LEU A 172 10.37 -3.73 -4.79
CA LEU A 172 10.45 -5.17 -4.98
C LEU A 172 10.61 -5.46 -6.47
N ARG A 173 11.70 -6.13 -6.89
CA ARG A 173 11.80 -6.65 -8.26
C ARG A 173 10.74 -7.72 -8.46
N ALA A 174 9.95 -7.58 -9.52
CA ALA A 174 8.84 -8.49 -9.81
C ALA A 174 9.14 -9.31 -11.06
N GLU A 175 8.93 -10.62 -10.95
CA GLU A 175 9.03 -11.55 -12.06
C GLU A 175 7.83 -12.50 -12.03
N GLY A 176 7.37 -12.93 -13.20
CA GLY A 176 6.29 -13.89 -13.27
C GLY A 176 5.34 -13.63 -14.42
N ALA A 177 4.18 -14.23 -14.33
CA ALA A 177 3.18 -14.09 -15.37
C ALA A 177 1.76 -14.10 -14.83
N VAL A 178 0.87 -13.45 -15.55
CA VAL A 178 -0.57 -13.56 -15.39
C VAL A 178 -1.20 -14.03 -16.68
N ARG A 179 -2.04 -15.07 -16.59
CA ARG A 179 -2.93 -15.54 -17.64
C ARG A 179 -4.35 -15.14 -17.23
N TYR A 180 -5.09 -14.61 -18.16
CA TYR A 180 -6.47 -14.15 -17.95
C TYR A 180 -7.32 -14.48 -19.17
N PRO A 181 -8.64 -14.50 -19.06
CA PRO A 181 -9.49 -14.70 -20.22
C PRO A 181 -9.21 -13.67 -21.31
N GLY A 182 -8.63 -14.13 -22.44
CA GLY A 182 -8.25 -13.30 -23.56
C GLY A 182 -6.76 -13.01 -23.72
N GLY A 183 -5.90 -13.44 -22.77
CA GLY A 183 -4.47 -13.18 -22.93
C GLY A 183 -3.54 -13.68 -21.83
N ARG A 184 -2.29 -13.31 -22.01
CA ARG A 184 -1.22 -13.53 -21.04
C ARG A 184 -0.28 -12.33 -21.03
N HIS A 185 0.14 -11.93 -19.84
CA HIS A 185 1.19 -10.94 -19.65
C HIS A 185 2.34 -11.51 -18.83
N ILE A 186 3.56 -11.11 -19.16
CA ILE A 186 4.79 -11.51 -18.46
C ILE A 186 5.39 -10.25 -17.85
N PHE A 187 5.49 -10.25 -16.53
CA PHE A 187 6.24 -9.23 -15.79
C PHE A 187 7.74 -9.56 -15.87
N GLY A 188 8.50 -8.67 -16.45
CA GLY A 188 9.93 -8.84 -16.74
C GLY A 188 10.81 -7.86 -15.94
N PRO A 189 12.01 -7.57 -16.43
CA PRO A 189 13.03 -6.81 -15.69
C PRO A 189 12.61 -5.41 -15.25
N ASN A 190 11.63 -4.81 -15.94
CA ASN A 190 11.13 -3.45 -15.63
C ASN A 190 9.88 -3.47 -14.75
N ALA A 191 9.48 -4.65 -14.26
CA ALA A 191 8.34 -4.76 -13.38
C ALA A 191 8.74 -4.58 -11.91
N TRP A 192 7.89 -3.87 -11.18
CA TRP A 192 8.10 -3.56 -9.78
C TRP A 192 6.89 -3.94 -8.96
N GLY A 193 7.15 -4.37 -7.73
CA GLY A 193 6.14 -4.67 -6.74
C GLY A 193 6.24 -3.76 -5.53
N ILE A 194 5.10 -3.50 -4.92
CA ILE A 194 4.97 -2.85 -3.63
C ILE A 194 4.08 -3.69 -2.72
N LEU A 195 4.28 -3.57 -1.41
CA LEU A 195 3.39 -4.09 -0.38
C LEU A 195 2.93 -2.96 0.51
N ASP A 196 1.62 -2.83 0.64
CA ASP A 196 0.97 -2.11 1.72
C ASP A 196 0.41 -3.11 2.74
N TRP A 197 1.08 -3.22 3.88
CA TRP A 197 0.71 -4.08 5.00
C TRP A 197 0.17 -3.20 6.12
N GLY A 198 -1.14 -3.20 6.34
CA GLY A 198 -1.81 -2.32 7.30
C GLY A 198 -2.54 -3.08 8.39
N ARG A 199 -2.43 -2.59 9.62
CA ARG A 199 -3.06 -3.13 10.83
C ARG A 199 -3.56 -2.00 11.71
N GLY A 200 -4.73 -2.17 12.31
CA GLY A 200 -5.15 -1.16 13.26
C GLY A 200 -6.63 -1.15 13.60
N CYS A 201 -6.99 -0.06 14.23
CA CYS A 201 -8.36 0.27 14.61
C CYS A 201 -8.49 1.80 14.57
N TRP A 202 -9.29 2.32 13.67
CA TRP A 202 -9.42 3.76 13.46
C TRP A 202 -10.87 4.22 13.47
N PRO A 203 -11.14 5.57 13.55
CA PRO A 203 -12.46 6.15 13.58
C PRO A 203 -13.36 5.71 12.43
N PHE A 204 -14.68 5.87 12.60
CA PHE A 204 -15.67 5.52 11.59
C PHE A 204 -15.51 6.35 10.32
N HIS A 205 -15.32 7.66 10.48
CA HIS A 205 -15.04 8.58 9.38
C HIS A 205 -13.54 8.77 9.25
N ASN A 206 -13.01 8.63 8.02
CA ASN A 206 -11.62 8.90 7.72
C ASN A 206 -11.47 9.27 6.24
N GLU A 207 -10.45 10.07 5.98
CA GLU A 207 -10.07 10.53 4.65
C GLU A 207 -8.56 10.47 4.53
N TRP A 208 -8.06 10.07 3.37
CA TRP A 208 -6.64 10.11 3.08
C TRP A 208 -6.35 10.35 1.62
N TYR A 209 -5.16 10.86 1.38
CA TYR A 209 -4.48 10.85 0.09
C TYR A 209 -3.27 9.94 0.21
N TRP A 210 -3.07 9.11 -0.80
CA TRP A 210 -1.95 8.19 -0.84
C TRP A 210 -1.40 8.08 -2.25
N SER A 211 -0.07 7.93 -2.35
CA SER A 211 0.63 7.64 -3.59
C SER A 211 1.81 6.75 -3.29
N ASN A 212 2.05 5.81 -4.15
CA ASN A 212 3.18 4.90 -4.06
C ASN A 212 3.68 4.61 -5.47
N GLY A 213 4.99 4.43 -5.63
CA GLY A 213 5.55 4.12 -6.92
C GLY A 213 6.93 3.52 -6.79
N ALA A 214 7.31 2.72 -7.79
CA ALA A 214 8.64 2.16 -7.92
C ALA A 214 9.06 2.12 -9.39
N GLY A 215 10.35 2.29 -9.62
CA GLY A 215 10.96 2.29 -10.94
C GLY A 215 12.47 2.24 -10.85
N GLU A 216 13.13 2.61 -11.93
CA GLU A 216 14.58 2.70 -12.01
C GLU A 216 14.99 4.05 -12.58
N ILE A 217 15.94 4.71 -11.91
CA ILE A 217 16.57 5.96 -12.38
C ILE A 217 18.08 5.80 -12.26
N GLU A 218 18.81 6.16 -13.31
CA GLU A 218 20.28 6.06 -13.36
C GLU A 218 20.81 4.66 -12.98
N GLY A 219 20.09 3.59 -13.37
CA GLY A 219 20.47 2.22 -13.08
C GLY A 219 20.25 1.77 -11.62
N GLN A 220 19.55 2.57 -10.81
CA GLN A 220 19.23 2.27 -9.42
C GLN A 220 17.72 2.24 -9.22
N ALA A 221 17.27 1.36 -8.32
CA ALA A 221 15.88 1.36 -7.89
C ALA A 221 15.53 2.68 -7.22
N LEU A 222 14.48 3.34 -7.70
CA LEU A 222 13.82 4.46 -7.05
C LEU A 222 12.41 4.05 -6.65
N GLY A 223 12.02 4.38 -5.43
CA GLY A 223 10.64 4.25 -4.98
C GLY A 223 10.23 5.38 -4.05
N PHE A 224 8.93 5.56 -3.91
CA PHE A 224 8.37 6.50 -2.94
C PHE A 224 7.09 5.97 -2.33
N ASN A 225 6.83 6.40 -1.10
CA ASN A 225 5.52 6.32 -0.46
C ASN A 225 5.19 7.71 0.08
N LEU A 226 4.02 8.22 -0.27
CA LEU A 226 3.54 9.55 0.10
C LEU A 226 2.11 9.44 0.62
N GLY A 227 1.84 10.04 1.78
CA GLY A 227 0.51 10.02 2.38
C GLY A 227 0.19 11.31 3.14
N MET A 228 -1.11 11.65 3.16
CA MET A 228 -1.65 12.80 3.85
C MET A 228 -3.06 12.50 4.37
N GLY A 229 -3.37 12.97 5.58
CA GLY A 229 -4.74 13.01 6.10
C GLY A 229 -5.13 11.82 6.99
N PHE A 230 -4.36 10.74 7.06
CA PHE A 230 -4.73 9.56 7.83
C PHE A 230 -4.11 9.55 9.23
N GLY A 231 -4.91 9.88 10.23
CA GLY A 231 -4.52 9.95 11.64
C GLY A 231 -3.70 11.19 12.02
N ASN A 232 -3.20 11.23 13.25
CA ASN A 232 -2.35 12.30 13.76
C ASN A 232 -0.89 12.03 13.40
N THR A 233 -0.44 12.66 12.32
CA THR A 233 0.91 12.47 11.75
C THR A 233 1.99 13.39 12.37
N SER A 234 1.71 14.05 13.50
CA SER A 234 2.67 14.94 14.14
C SER A 234 3.98 14.27 14.56
N ALA A 235 3.92 13.00 14.94
CA ALA A 235 5.08 12.17 15.28
C ALA A 235 5.68 11.38 14.12
N ALA A 236 4.89 11.10 13.09
CA ALA A 236 5.33 10.35 11.91
C ALA A 236 4.43 10.60 10.71
N THR A 237 5.02 10.98 9.59
CA THR A 237 4.35 11.01 8.27
C THR A 237 4.60 9.71 7.53
N GLU A 238 3.75 9.36 6.56
CA GLU A 238 4.02 8.21 5.67
C GLU A 238 4.85 8.58 4.43
N ASN A 239 5.72 9.58 4.53
CA ASN A 239 6.44 10.14 3.40
C ASN A 239 7.91 9.73 3.42
N ILE A 240 8.34 9.01 2.40
CA ILE A 240 9.69 8.46 2.28
C ILE A 240 10.06 8.23 0.81
N LEU A 241 11.32 8.38 0.50
CA LEU A 241 11.93 7.95 -0.75
C LEU A 241 12.85 6.75 -0.49
N PHE A 242 13.00 5.90 -1.49
CA PHE A 242 13.97 4.82 -1.53
C PHE A 242 14.82 5.00 -2.79
N TYR A 243 16.13 4.98 -2.65
CA TYR A 243 17.03 5.07 -3.79
C TYR A 243 18.34 4.33 -3.53
N GLY A 244 18.76 3.50 -4.48
CA GLY A 244 20.03 2.79 -4.40
C GLY A 244 20.19 1.90 -3.16
N GLY A 245 19.08 1.44 -2.58
CA GLY A 245 19.07 0.62 -1.35
C GLY A 245 18.90 1.40 -0.05
N GLU A 246 19.00 2.73 -0.08
CA GLU A 246 18.81 3.58 1.09
C GLU A 246 17.43 4.21 1.15
N SER A 247 17.05 4.70 2.33
CA SER A 247 15.78 5.37 2.59
C SER A 247 15.99 6.83 3.02
N HIS A 248 15.18 7.74 2.47
CA HIS A 248 15.25 9.18 2.71
C HIS A 248 13.90 9.66 3.22
N LYS A 249 13.80 9.95 4.51
CA LYS A 249 12.55 10.36 5.14
C LYS A 249 12.19 11.79 4.75
N LEU A 250 10.93 12.00 4.36
CA LEU A 250 10.38 13.30 4.03
C LEU A 250 9.52 13.86 5.17
N GLY A 251 9.27 15.15 5.12
CA GLY A 251 8.33 15.88 5.97
C GLY A 251 6.87 15.69 5.57
N ALA A 252 6.07 16.73 5.72
CA ALA A 252 4.68 16.71 5.28
C ALA A 252 4.60 16.86 3.76
N VAL A 253 3.69 16.10 3.14
CA VAL A 253 3.43 16.16 1.70
C VAL A 253 2.04 16.75 1.46
N ARG A 254 1.88 17.50 0.40
CA ARG A 254 0.62 18.06 -0.09
C ARG A 254 0.26 17.44 -1.43
N PHE A 255 -1.02 17.13 -1.57
CA PHE A 255 -1.63 16.68 -2.83
C PHE A 255 -2.53 17.81 -3.34
N GLU A 256 -2.12 18.44 -4.44
CA GLU A 256 -2.87 19.49 -5.11
C GLU A 256 -3.56 18.90 -6.34
N LEU A 257 -4.89 18.87 -6.34
CA LEU A 257 -5.71 18.27 -7.38
C LEU A 257 -7.03 19.01 -7.54
N ASP A 258 -7.71 18.80 -8.67
CA ASP A 258 -9.08 19.24 -8.89
C ASP A 258 -10.05 18.10 -8.55
N GLN A 259 -10.69 18.15 -7.37
CA GLN A 259 -11.68 17.16 -6.96
C GLN A 259 -12.94 17.12 -7.86
N GLY A 260 -13.17 18.14 -8.68
CA GLY A 260 -14.21 18.12 -9.72
C GLY A 260 -13.80 17.36 -10.97
N ASN A 261 -12.51 17.09 -11.17
CA ASN A 261 -11.99 16.33 -12.30
C ASN A 261 -10.65 15.68 -11.97
N TYR A 262 -10.69 14.47 -11.49
CA TYR A 262 -9.51 13.67 -11.09
C TYR A 262 -8.57 13.32 -12.25
N LEU A 263 -8.99 13.50 -13.51
CA LEU A 263 -8.15 13.31 -14.69
C LEU A 263 -7.32 14.55 -15.07
N LYS A 264 -7.41 15.65 -14.32
CA LYS A 264 -6.44 16.72 -14.41
C LYS A 264 -5.13 16.33 -13.67
N PRO A 265 -3.99 16.93 -14.03
CA PRO A 265 -2.74 16.65 -13.33
C PRO A 265 -2.83 16.91 -11.82
N TRP A 266 -2.20 16.01 -11.04
CA TRP A 266 -2.03 16.19 -9.60
C TRP A 266 -0.60 16.62 -9.34
N ARG A 267 -0.41 17.62 -8.49
CA ARG A 267 0.91 18.06 -8.05
C ARG A 267 1.14 17.62 -6.62
N LEU A 268 2.25 16.93 -6.38
CA LEU A 268 2.66 16.44 -5.07
C LEU A 268 3.96 17.17 -4.68
N THR A 269 3.95 17.84 -3.53
CA THR A 269 5.12 18.58 -3.01
C THR A 269 5.30 18.30 -1.53
N ASP A 270 6.52 18.40 -1.03
CA ASP A 270 6.80 18.36 0.40
C ASP A 270 7.07 19.77 0.97
N ASP A 271 7.15 19.87 2.30
CA ASP A 271 7.37 21.11 3.03
C ASP A 271 8.84 21.56 3.05
N ASP A 272 9.78 20.70 2.66
CA ASP A 272 11.21 20.97 2.65
C ASP A 272 11.77 21.26 1.24
N GLY A 273 10.93 21.21 0.20
CA GLY A 273 11.33 21.42 -1.21
C GLY A 273 12.17 20.26 -1.77
N ARG A 274 12.05 19.08 -1.20
CA ARG A 274 12.77 17.87 -1.61
C ARG A 274 11.98 17.00 -2.58
N LEU A 275 10.70 17.30 -2.79
CA LEU A 275 9.82 16.56 -3.67
C LEU A 275 8.93 17.52 -4.46
N GLU A 276 8.97 17.40 -5.75
CA GLU A 276 7.98 17.94 -6.66
C GLU A 276 7.69 16.90 -7.74
N LEU A 277 6.55 16.23 -7.64
CA LEU A 277 6.09 15.26 -8.62
C LEU A 277 4.76 15.71 -9.20
N ILE A 278 4.60 15.47 -10.48
CA ILE A 278 3.35 15.71 -11.22
C ILE A 278 2.88 14.38 -11.78
N LEU A 279 1.72 13.92 -11.31
CA LEU A 279 1.00 12.82 -11.94
C LEU A 279 0.24 13.35 -13.15
N HIS A 280 0.49 12.75 -14.31
CA HIS A 280 -0.29 12.93 -15.53
C HIS A 280 -1.26 11.75 -15.67
N PRO A 281 -2.55 11.93 -15.35
CA PRO A 281 -3.50 10.84 -15.31
C PRO A 281 -3.74 10.19 -16.67
N SER A 282 -3.78 8.85 -16.69
CA SER A 282 -4.26 8.05 -17.81
C SER A 282 -5.72 7.65 -17.60
N PHE A 283 -6.09 7.25 -16.38
CA PHE A 283 -7.46 6.88 -16.03
C PHE A 283 -7.68 6.97 -14.52
N ASP A 284 -8.95 7.09 -14.14
CA ASP A 284 -9.43 7.09 -12.76
C ASP A 284 -10.16 5.77 -12.48
N ARG A 285 -9.62 4.99 -11.54
CA ARG A 285 -10.28 3.82 -11.01
C ARG A 285 -11.14 4.22 -9.82
N THR A 286 -12.38 4.54 -10.08
CA THR A 286 -13.35 4.84 -9.03
C THR A 286 -13.93 3.57 -8.44
N THR A 287 -13.92 3.46 -7.13
CA THR A 287 -14.64 2.43 -6.36
C THR A 287 -15.58 3.10 -5.38
N ARG A 288 -16.79 2.55 -5.25
CA ARG A 288 -17.75 3.00 -4.24
C ARG A 288 -18.50 1.81 -3.67
N THR A 289 -18.48 1.69 -2.37
CA THR A 289 -19.29 0.71 -1.64
C THR A 289 -20.25 1.45 -0.73
N LYS A 290 -21.54 1.28 -0.98
CA LYS A 290 -22.60 1.86 -0.15
C LYS A 290 -23.50 0.76 0.35
N LEU A 291 -23.53 0.53 1.66
CA LEU A 291 -24.38 -0.46 2.31
C LEU A 291 -24.75 0.04 3.71
N LEU A 292 -26.06 0.30 3.93
CA LEU A 292 -26.56 0.86 5.19
C LEU A 292 -25.82 2.16 5.56
N TRP A 293 -25.04 2.13 6.65
CA TRP A 293 -24.23 3.27 7.13
C TRP A 293 -22.81 3.28 6.58
N VAL A 294 -22.38 2.23 5.88
CA VAL A 294 -21.07 2.19 5.21
C VAL A 294 -21.16 2.93 3.89
N ASP A 295 -20.33 3.92 3.68
CA ASP A 295 -20.19 4.65 2.41
C ASP A 295 -18.70 4.93 2.18
N ASN A 296 -18.06 4.08 1.40
CA ASN A 296 -16.64 4.18 1.08
C ASN A 296 -16.49 4.56 -0.38
N GLY A 297 -15.73 5.61 -0.62
CA GLY A 297 -15.38 6.07 -1.97
C GLY A 297 -13.87 6.20 -2.11
N CYS A 298 -13.34 5.76 -3.24
CA CYS A 298 -11.94 5.93 -3.57
C CYS A 298 -11.80 6.25 -5.06
N HIS A 299 -11.04 7.29 -5.34
CA HIS A 299 -10.49 7.60 -6.64
C HIS A 299 -9.02 7.20 -6.63
N GLN A 300 -8.67 6.13 -7.30
CA GLN A 300 -7.28 5.73 -7.49
C GLN A 300 -6.90 6.03 -8.94
N VAL A 301 -6.13 7.08 -9.10
CA VAL A 301 -5.83 7.68 -10.41
C VAL A 301 -4.45 7.22 -10.84
N PHE A 302 -4.42 6.50 -11.95
CA PHE A 302 -3.21 5.93 -12.52
C PHE A 302 -2.67 6.80 -13.64
N GLY A 303 -1.35 6.85 -13.76
CA GLY A 303 -0.71 7.65 -14.78
C GLY A 303 0.81 7.65 -14.69
N GLU A 304 1.39 8.62 -15.35
CA GLU A 304 2.84 8.82 -15.43
C GLU A 304 3.26 9.96 -14.51
N PHE A 305 4.26 9.73 -13.67
CA PHE A 305 4.89 10.75 -12.86
C PHE A 305 6.08 11.37 -13.59
N THR A 306 6.15 12.71 -13.53
CA THR A 306 7.31 13.53 -13.88
C THR A 306 7.66 14.44 -12.73
N GLY A 307 8.86 15.03 -12.76
CA GLY A 307 9.29 15.98 -11.74
C GLY A 307 10.67 15.66 -11.18
N HIS A 308 10.86 15.86 -9.87
CA HIS A 308 12.13 15.57 -9.24
C HIS A 308 11.99 15.23 -7.76
N VAL A 309 13.01 14.56 -7.25
CA VAL A 309 13.21 14.32 -5.82
C VAL A 309 14.62 14.68 -5.41
N VAL A 310 14.83 15.06 -4.13
CA VAL A 310 16.15 15.39 -3.56
C VAL A 310 16.43 14.46 -2.39
N LEU A 311 17.55 13.77 -2.45
CA LEU A 311 18.02 12.84 -1.43
C LEU A 311 18.57 13.58 -0.20
N ASP A 312 18.87 12.84 0.88
CA ASP A 312 19.41 13.42 2.12
C ASP A 312 20.79 14.08 1.95
N ASP A 313 21.57 13.66 0.94
CA ASP A 313 22.87 14.24 0.58
C ASP A 313 22.77 15.48 -0.33
N GLY A 314 21.56 15.91 -0.68
CA GLY A 314 21.29 17.02 -1.58
C GLY A 314 21.30 16.67 -3.06
N ARG A 315 21.53 15.42 -3.44
CA ARG A 315 21.48 14.98 -4.83
C ARG A 315 20.05 15.05 -5.34
N ARG A 316 19.86 15.75 -6.45
CA ARG A 316 18.60 15.81 -7.18
C ARG A 316 18.55 14.69 -8.21
N LEU A 317 17.42 14.00 -8.25
CA LEU A 317 17.08 13.00 -9.25
C LEU A 317 15.86 13.48 -10.04
N ASP A 318 15.98 13.55 -11.35
CA ASP A 318 14.87 13.91 -12.21
C ASP A 318 14.04 12.67 -12.55
N VAL A 319 12.74 12.74 -12.26
CA VAL A 319 11.75 11.71 -12.58
C VAL A 319 11.15 12.08 -13.92
N SER A 320 11.53 11.38 -14.96
CA SER A 320 11.04 11.66 -16.32
C SER A 320 9.90 10.76 -16.75
N ARG A 321 9.78 9.58 -16.15
CA ARG A 321 8.79 8.57 -16.57
C ARG A 321 8.66 7.44 -15.55
N LEU A 322 7.77 7.60 -14.59
CA LEU A 322 7.47 6.56 -13.62
C LEU A 322 5.96 6.32 -13.60
N TYR A 323 5.55 5.10 -13.97
CA TYR A 323 4.14 4.72 -13.98
C TYR A 323 3.70 4.29 -12.59
N SER A 324 2.70 4.95 -12.02
CA SER A 324 2.12 4.61 -10.74
C SER A 324 0.75 5.29 -10.54
N PHE A 325 0.38 5.52 -9.30
CA PHE A 325 -0.93 6.08 -8.95
C PHE A 325 -0.84 7.10 -7.83
N ALA A 326 -1.88 7.92 -7.73
CA ALA A 326 -2.26 8.64 -6.53
C ALA A 326 -3.75 8.39 -6.25
N GLU A 327 -4.11 8.34 -4.98
CA GLU A 327 -5.50 8.10 -4.59
C GLU A 327 -6.00 9.13 -3.59
N HIS A 328 -7.32 9.35 -3.64
CA HIS A 328 -8.10 10.07 -2.66
C HIS A 328 -9.24 9.16 -2.20
N ALA A 329 -9.26 8.84 -0.92
CA ALA A 329 -10.26 7.97 -0.33
C ALA A 329 -11.02 8.66 0.80
N VAL A 330 -12.35 8.54 0.78
CA VAL A 330 -13.24 9.01 1.84
C VAL A 330 -14.08 7.85 2.30
N ASN A 331 -14.00 7.54 3.58
CA ASN A 331 -14.62 6.34 4.13
C ASN A 331 -15.44 6.63 5.37
N ASN A 332 -16.58 5.95 5.45
CA ASN A 332 -17.43 5.83 6.62
C ASN A 332 -17.67 4.33 6.87
N TRP A 333 -16.93 3.75 7.82
CA TRP A 333 -16.95 2.29 8.03
C TRP A 333 -16.40 1.78 9.38
#